data_68bd36014220a47943bc393e15408f8b
#
_entry.id   68bd36014220a47943bc393e15408f8b
#
_cell.length_a   1.000
_cell.length_b   1.000
_cell.length_c   1.000
_cell.angle_alpha   90.00
_cell.angle_beta   90.00
_cell.angle_gamma   90.00
#
_symmetry.space_group_name_H-M   'P 1'
#
loop_
_entity.id
_entity.type
_entity.pdbx_description
1 polymer ?
#
loop_
_entity_poly.entity_id
_entity_poly.type
_entity_poly.pdbx_seq_one_letter_code
_entity_poly.pdbx_strand_id
1 'polypeptide(L)'
;ENLRFGSNKYIQLFCDYIKKEEVVLKEIDETNLLPSELYFLNFNYTYTLENYIENINKVIPSTINYIHGELNSVENPIIFGFGDEHDKHYLGFEDEKNDELFKHIKSFNYYKTTNYHNLIRFINSDDFQVYIIGHSCGLSDRTMLKEIFEHEKCISIKIFYYSKSETENDFTNKTYDISRHFADKGLMRKKIVPFENSIPLP
;
A
#
# COMPACT_ATOMS: atom_id res chain seq x y z
N GLU A 1 -27.99 2.29 -11.92
CA GLU A 1 -28.09 0.84 -11.58
C GLU A 1 -27.08 0.56 -10.50
N ASN A 2 -27.60 0.26 -9.30
CA ASN A 2 -26.80 -0.02 -8.13
C ASN A 2 -26.03 -1.33 -8.35
N LEU A 3 -24.74 -1.24 -8.59
CA LEU A 3 -23.81 -2.36 -8.45
C LEU A 3 -23.79 -2.77 -6.97
N ARG A 4 -24.72 -3.62 -6.58
CA ARG A 4 -24.67 -4.33 -5.31
C ARG A 4 -23.51 -5.33 -5.37
N PHE A 5 -22.31 -4.88 -5.04
CA PHE A 5 -21.18 -5.75 -4.74
C PHE A 5 -21.42 -6.42 -3.37
N GLY A 6 -22.40 -7.24 -3.28
CA GLY A 6 -22.77 -7.90 -2.05
C GLY A 6 -22.93 -9.39 -2.22
N SER A 7 -22.08 -10.04 -3.00
CA SER A 7 -22.12 -11.48 -3.01
C SER A 7 -20.89 -12.06 -2.32
N ASN A 8 -21.10 -13.06 -1.46
CA ASN A 8 -20.08 -13.90 -0.85
C ASN A 8 -19.03 -14.41 -1.87
N LYS A 9 -19.36 -14.37 -3.16
CA LYS A 9 -18.49 -14.79 -4.26
C LYS A 9 -17.22 -13.94 -4.39
N TYR A 10 -17.30 -12.60 -4.21
CA TYR A 10 -16.11 -11.73 -4.32
C TYR A 10 -15.22 -11.84 -3.10
N ILE A 11 -15.82 -12.03 -1.93
CA ILE A 11 -15.07 -12.29 -0.69
C ILE A 11 -14.36 -13.63 -0.79
N GLN A 12 -15.06 -14.66 -1.30
CA GLN A 12 -14.48 -15.98 -1.50
C GLN A 12 -13.36 -15.93 -2.52
N LEU A 13 -13.52 -15.20 -3.65
CA LEU A 13 -12.46 -14.97 -4.61
C LEU A 13 -11.25 -14.27 -3.98
N PHE A 14 -11.47 -13.22 -3.19
CA PHE A 14 -10.40 -12.51 -2.50
C PHE A 14 -9.66 -13.44 -1.52
N CYS A 15 -10.39 -14.19 -0.71
CA CYS A 15 -9.81 -15.20 0.19
C CYS A 15 -9.09 -16.31 -0.57
N ASP A 16 -9.61 -16.75 -1.72
CA ASP A 16 -8.98 -17.77 -2.55
C ASP A 16 -7.70 -17.23 -3.21
N TYR A 17 -7.65 -15.96 -3.56
CA TYR A 17 -6.44 -15.31 -4.05
C TYR A 17 -5.37 -15.23 -2.99
N ILE A 18 -5.70 -14.79 -1.79
CA ILE A 18 -4.77 -14.75 -0.65
C ILE A 18 -4.22 -16.14 -0.37
N LYS A 19 -5.07 -17.16 -0.32
CA LYS A 19 -4.66 -18.56 -0.12
C LYS A 19 -3.70 -19.06 -1.19
N LYS A 20 -3.98 -18.78 -2.47
CA LYS A 20 -3.12 -19.23 -3.58
C LYS A 20 -1.74 -18.61 -3.54
N GLU A 21 -1.59 -17.41 -3.02
CA GLU A 21 -0.32 -16.68 -3.01
C GLU A 21 0.60 -17.09 -1.89
N GLU A 22 0.06 -17.39 -0.74
CA GLU A 22 0.85 -17.99 0.34
C GLU A 22 1.51 -19.29 -0.10
N VAL A 23 0.81 -20.11 -0.87
CA VAL A 23 1.34 -21.38 -1.43
C VAL A 23 2.51 -21.16 -2.40
N VAL A 24 2.56 -20.02 -3.10
CA VAL A 24 3.63 -19.71 -4.07
C VAL A 24 4.91 -19.21 -3.43
N LEU A 25 4.83 -18.57 -2.27
CA LEU A 25 5.94 -17.83 -1.66
C LEU A 25 6.65 -18.56 -0.51
N LYS A 26 6.02 -19.56 0.08
CA LYS A 26 6.60 -20.45 1.10
C LYS A 26 6.11 -21.86 0.86
N GLU A 27 6.91 -22.89 1.18
CA GLU A 27 6.42 -24.23 1.47
C GLU A 27 5.61 -24.14 2.78
N ILE A 28 4.32 -23.80 2.67
CA ILE A 28 3.44 -23.61 3.82
C ILE A 28 2.65 -24.89 4.04
N ASP A 29 2.61 -25.30 5.30
CA ASP A 29 1.67 -26.30 5.80
C ASP A 29 0.23 -25.84 5.46
N GLU A 30 -0.50 -26.66 4.68
CA GLU A 30 -1.83 -26.37 4.11
C GLU A 30 -2.90 -25.98 5.15
N THR A 31 -2.59 -26.04 6.43
CA THR A 31 -3.54 -25.85 7.53
C THR A 31 -3.78 -24.38 7.93
N ASN A 32 -2.97 -23.43 7.43
CA ASN A 32 -3.05 -22.01 7.86
C ASN A 32 -2.86 -21.04 6.69
N LEU A 33 -3.79 -21.06 5.73
CA LEU A 33 -3.69 -20.33 4.47
C LEU A 33 -4.24 -18.88 4.51
N LEU A 34 -4.84 -18.45 5.61
CA LEU A 34 -5.36 -17.09 5.75
C LEU A 34 -4.42 -16.24 6.61
N PRO A 35 -4.22 -14.96 6.26
CA PRO A 35 -3.52 -14.04 7.14
C PRO A 35 -4.29 -13.85 8.44
N SER A 36 -3.58 -13.58 9.54
CA SER A 36 -4.18 -13.31 10.85
C SER A 36 -4.92 -11.97 10.87
N GLU A 37 -4.47 -11.00 10.07
CA GLU A 37 -5.00 -9.65 10.00
C GLU A 37 -4.80 -9.04 8.60
N LEU A 38 -5.70 -8.14 8.19
CA LEU A 38 -5.55 -7.31 7.01
C LEU A 38 -5.44 -5.84 7.41
N TYR A 39 -4.46 -5.17 6.85
CA TYR A 39 -4.27 -3.74 7.04
C TYR A 39 -4.40 -3.01 5.70
N PHE A 40 -5.46 -2.22 5.57
CA PHE A 40 -5.73 -1.44 4.37
C PHE A 40 -5.15 -0.04 4.50
N LEU A 41 -4.02 0.18 3.88
CA LEU A 41 -3.44 1.52 3.75
C LEU A 41 -4.13 2.23 2.59
N ASN A 42 -5.07 3.10 2.91
CA ASN A 42 -5.91 3.79 1.93
C ASN A 42 -5.34 5.18 1.60
N PHE A 43 -5.03 5.38 0.32
CA PHE A 43 -4.52 6.65 -0.21
C PHE A 43 -5.62 7.56 -0.75
N ASN A 44 -6.87 7.07 -0.83
CA ASN A 44 -8.02 7.87 -1.21
C ASN A 44 -8.63 8.57 0.01
N TYR A 45 -9.25 9.71 -0.21
CA TYR A 45 -9.92 10.48 0.82
C TYR A 45 -11.37 10.04 1.09
N THR A 46 -11.89 9.09 0.30
CA THR A 46 -13.29 8.66 0.31
C THR A 46 -13.47 7.34 1.03
N TYR A 47 -14.64 7.14 1.64
CA TYR A 47 -15.05 5.95 2.38
C TYR A 47 -15.44 4.75 1.47
N THR A 48 -15.07 4.78 0.19
CA THR A 48 -15.45 3.72 -0.77
C THR A 48 -15.02 2.33 -0.31
N LEU A 49 -13.84 2.23 0.32
CA LEU A 49 -13.29 0.97 0.80
C LEU A 49 -14.14 0.32 1.90
N GLU A 50 -14.81 1.11 2.74
CA GLU A 50 -15.63 0.61 3.84
C GLU A 50 -16.78 -0.29 3.38
N ASN A 51 -17.34 -0.01 2.19
CA ASN A 51 -18.40 -0.82 1.62
C ASN A 51 -17.98 -2.29 1.34
N TYR A 52 -16.70 -2.53 1.26
CA TYR A 52 -16.13 -3.86 0.99
C TYR A 52 -15.60 -4.54 2.26
N ILE A 53 -15.04 -3.77 3.17
CA ILE A 53 -14.37 -4.28 4.37
C ILE A 53 -15.33 -4.90 5.36
N GLU A 54 -16.56 -4.40 5.51
CA GLU A 54 -17.54 -4.96 6.44
C GLU A 54 -17.71 -6.48 6.28
N ASN A 55 -17.69 -6.95 5.04
CA ASN A 55 -17.82 -8.37 4.76
C ASN A 55 -16.50 -9.14 4.95
N ILE A 56 -15.37 -8.53 4.59
CA ILE A 56 -14.03 -9.12 4.79
C ILE A 56 -13.76 -9.28 6.29
N ASN A 57 -14.09 -8.27 7.09
CA ASN A 57 -13.87 -8.25 8.54
C ASN A 57 -14.65 -9.34 9.31
N LYS A 58 -15.70 -9.92 8.70
CA LYS A 58 -16.39 -11.10 9.25
C LYS A 58 -15.55 -12.38 9.16
N VAL A 59 -14.55 -12.40 8.30
CA VAL A 59 -13.69 -13.57 8.03
C VAL A 59 -12.29 -13.37 8.58
N ILE A 60 -11.71 -12.18 8.37
CA ILE A 60 -10.35 -11.84 8.79
C ILE A 60 -10.41 -10.45 9.44
N PRO A 61 -9.89 -10.27 10.67
CA PRO A 61 -9.78 -8.96 11.30
C PRO A 61 -9.13 -7.96 10.35
N SER A 62 -9.74 -6.80 10.19
CA SER A 62 -9.32 -5.84 9.17
C SER A 62 -9.32 -4.41 9.72
N THR A 63 -8.26 -3.67 9.45
CA THR A 63 -8.08 -2.26 9.83
C THR A 63 -7.92 -1.40 8.59
N ILE A 64 -8.59 -0.23 8.56
CA ILE A 64 -8.35 0.79 7.52
C ILE A 64 -7.55 1.93 8.13
N ASN A 65 -6.52 2.36 7.40
CA ASN A 65 -5.78 3.58 7.69
C ASN A 65 -5.87 4.54 6.50
N TYR A 66 -6.58 5.65 6.67
CA TYR A 66 -6.64 6.74 5.69
C TYR A 66 -5.43 7.64 5.86
N ILE A 67 -4.30 7.23 5.31
CA ILE A 67 -2.99 7.85 5.57
C ILE A 67 -2.91 9.30 5.10
N HIS A 68 -3.70 9.69 4.12
CA HIS A 68 -3.77 11.06 3.60
C HIS A 68 -4.97 11.86 4.11
N GLY A 69 -5.64 11.34 5.14
CA GLY A 69 -6.82 11.98 5.70
C GLY A 69 -8.12 11.57 4.98
N GLU A 70 -9.23 12.12 5.45
CA GLU A 70 -10.58 11.77 5.06
C GLU A 70 -11.40 13.01 4.73
N LEU A 71 -12.26 12.91 3.72
CA LEU A 71 -13.19 13.99 3.37
C LEU A 71 -14.12 14.31 4.56
N ASN A 72 -14.27 15.60 4.87
CA ASN A 72 -15.14 16.11 5.92
C ASN A 72 -14.78 15.65 7.35
N SER A 73 -13.57 15.13 7.56
CA SER A 73 -13.08 14.77 8.89
C SER A 73 -12.26 15.91 9.50
N VAL A 74 -12.59 16.31 10.72
CA VAL A 74 -11.82 17.27 11.51
C VAL A 74 -10.67 16.56 12.23
N GLU A 75 -10.87 15.32 12.64
CA GLU A 75 -9.90 14.53 13.39
C GLU A 75 -8.81 13.94 12.48
N ASN A 76 -9.16 13.69 11.21
CA ASN A 76 -8.24 13.18 10.20
C ASN A 76 -8.24 14.10 8.95
N PRO A 77 -7.74 15.32 9.04
CA PRO A 77 -7.79 16.30 7.97
C PRO A 77 -6.96 15.86 6.77
N ILE A 78 -7.40 16.26 5.57
CA ILE A 78 -6.72 15.92 4.32
C ILE A 78 -5.28 16.46 4.33
N ILE A 79 -4.35 15.60 3.95
CA ILE A 79 -2.93 15.91 3.80
C ILE A 79 -2.63 16.14 2.32
N PHE A 80 -2.34 17.38 1.97
CA PHE A 80 -1.82 17.77 0.66
C PHE A 80 -0.33 18.06 0.76
N GLY A 81 0.36 17.88 -0.35
CA GLY A 81 1.76 18.19 -0.49
C GLY A 81 2.52 17.16 -1.32
N PHE A 82 3.77 17.45 -1.55
CA PHE A 82 4.70 16.55 -2.24
C PHE A 82 6.08 16.69 -1.62
N GLY A 83 6.96 15.75 -1.98
CA GLY A 83 8.33 15.78 -1.53
C GLY A 83 8.51 15.27 -0.09
N ASP A 84 9.73 15.00 0.16
CA ASP A 84 10.23 14.46 1.42
C ASP A 84 11.73 14.78 1.54
N GLU A 85 12.35 14.34 2.61
CA GLU A 85 13.79 14.47 2.88
C GLU A 85 14.70 13.82 1.85
N HIS A 86 14.16 13.01 0.94
CA HIS A 86 14.90 12.42 -0.18
C HIS A 86 14.88 13.27 -1.46
N ASP A 87 14.17 14.40 -1.45
CA ASP A 87 14.21 15.34 -2.57
C ASP A 87 15.57 16.03 -2.63
N LYS A 88 16.13 16.14 -3.85
CA LYS A 88 17.45 16.74 -4.07
C LYS A 88 17.56 18.21 -3.65
N HIS A 89 16.46 18.90 -3.51
CA HIS A 89 16.39 20.30 -3.10
C HIS A 89 16.15 20.48 -1.60
N TYR A 90 15.84 19.39 -0.87
CA TYR A 90 15.46 19.44 0.53
C TYR A 90 16.53 20.07 1.41
N LEU A 91 17.81 19.67 1.25
CA LEU A 91 18.93 20.25 2.01
C LEU A 91 19.07 21.77 1.78
N GLY A 92 18.80 22.23 0.54
CA GLY A 92 18.78 23.68 0.26
C GLY A 92 17.69 24.41 1.04
N PHE A 93 16.52 23.79 1.21
CA PHE A 93 15.44 24.38 2.01
C PHE A 93 15.78 24.44 3.50
N GLU A 94 16.48 23.44 4.03
CA GLU A 94 16.97 23.46 5.41
C GLU A 94 17.98 24.59 5.64
N ASP A 95 18.90 24.79 4.69
CA ASP A 95 19.94 25.82 4.78
C ASP A 95 19.34 27.24 4.75
N GLU A 96 18.26 27.46 4.01
CA GLU A 96 17.58 28.75 3.92
C GLU A 96 16.87 29.16 5.21
N LYS A 97 16.63 28.25 6.16
CA LYS A 97 15.93 28.47 7.44
C LYS A 97 14.59 29.19 7.28
N ASN A 98 13.87 28.89 6.20
CA ASN A 98 12.58 29.48 5.88
C ASN A 98 11.48 28.41 6.03
N ASP A 99 10.75 28.44 7.13
CA ASP A 99 9.71 27.46 7.46
C ASP A 99 8.56 27.41 6.44
N GLU A 100 8.33 28.47 5.67
CA GLU A 100 7.32 28.48 4.61
C GLU A 100 7.62 27.45 3.51
N LEU A 101 8.90 27.13 3.27
CA LEU A 101 9.31 26.11 2.29
C LEU A 101 8.88 24.71 2.73
N PHE A 102 8.80 24.46 4.05
CA PHE A 102 8.41 23.16 4.61
C PHE A 102 6.89 22.96 4.70
N LYS A 103 6.11 24.03 4.60
CA LYS A 103 4.66 24.01 4.80
C LYS A 103 3.94 23.02 3.88
N HIS A 104 4.46 22.78 2.69
CA HIS A 104 3.89 21.90 1.68
C HIS A 104 4.65 20.57 1.52
N ILE A 105 5.67 20.31 2.33
CA ILE A 105 6.34 19.01 2.34
C ILE A 105 5.46 18.02 3.08
N LYS A 106 5.08 16.95 2.37
CA LYS A 106 4.06 16.00 2.79
C LYS A 106 4.47 15.23 4.06
N SER A 107 5.74 14.88 4.18
CA SER A 107 6.25 14.11 5.32
C SER A 107 6.02 14.81 6.67
N PHE A 108 6.10 16.14 6.74
CA PHE A 108 5.79 16.89 7.97
C PHE A 108 4.31 16.79 8.37
N ASN A 109 3.41 16.60 7.41
CA ASN A 109 1.99 16.49 7.71
C ASN A 109 1.62 15.16 8.36
N TYR A 110 2.44 14.13 8.23
CA TYR A 110 2.21 12.83 8.90
C TYR A 110 2.30 12.91 10.42
N TYR A 111 2.93 13.98 10.96
CA TYR A 111 2.98 14.21 12.42
C TYR A 111 1.68 14.80 12.99
N LYS A 112 0.74 15.23 12.16
CA LYS A 112 -0.54 15.83 12.60
C LYS A 112 -1.56 14.82 13.09
N THR A 113 -1.40 13.55 12.72
CA THR A 113 -2.28 12.45 13.12
C THR A 113 -1.45 11.25 13.59
N THR A 114 -2.12 10.24 14.14
CA THR A 114 -1.45 8.98 14.55
C THR A 114 -1.33 7.97 13.40
N ASN A 115 -1.82 8.29 12.21
CA ASN A 115 -1.92 7.35 11.09
C ASN A 115 -0.57 6.74 10.70
N TYR A 116 0.46 7.55 10.59
CA TYR A 116 1.81 7.07 10.29
C TYR A 116 2.35 6.14 11.39
N HIS A 117 2.15 6.51 12.66
CA HIS A 117 2.57 5.67 13.79
C HIS A 117 1.81 4.34 13.85
N ASN A 118 0.52 4.34 13.49
CA ASN A 118 -0.28 3.12 13.40
C ASN A 118 0.24 2.18 12.31
N LEU A 119 0.62 2.74 11.15
CA LEU A 119 1.28 1.99 10.08
C LEU A 119 2.60 1.38 10.58
N ILE A 120 3.48 2.18 11.18
CA ILE A 120 4.77 1.70 11.69
C ILE A 120 4.58 0.60 12.75
N ARG A 121 3.58 0.74 13.61
CA ARG A 121 3.25 -0.29 14.60
C ARG A 121 2.83 -1.60 13.92
N PHE A 122 2.00 -1.52 12.89
CA PHE A 122 1.55 -2.68 12.13
C PHE A 122 2.72 -3.41 11.45
N ILE A 123 3.53 -2.71 10.64
CA ILE A 123 4.64 -3.35 9.92
C ILE A 123 5.74 -3.89 10.83
N ASN A 124 5.82 -3.39 12.08
CA ASN A 124 6.74 -3.92 13.10
C ASN A 124 6.16 -5.11 13.89
N SER A 125 4.87 -5.43 13.75
CA SER A 125 4.25 -6.48 14.59
C SER A 125 4.67 -7.90 14.18
N ASP A 126 4.61 -8.22 12.89
CA ASP A 126 4.90 -9.56 12.36
C ASP A 126 5.35 -9.47 10.88
N ASP A 127 5.71 -10.62 10.29
CA ASP A 127 5.97 -10.73 8.86
C ASP A 127 4.71 -10.37 8.06
N PHE A 128 4.87 -9.60 6.99
CA PHE A 128 3.75 -9.15 6.18
C PHE A 128 4.02 -9.20 4.68
N GLN A 129 2.94 -9.29 3.92
CA GLN A 129 2.93 -9.18 2.46
C GLN A 129 2.24 -7.88 2.05
N VAL A 130 2.69 -7.29 0.96
CA VAL A 130 2.11 -6.07 0.38
C VAL A 130 1.36 -6.41 -0.90
N TYR A 131 0.10 -5.98 -0.97
CA TYR A 131 -0.72 -6.03 -2.18
C TYR A 131 -0.96 -4.61 -2.68
N ILE A 132 -0.49 -4.30 -3.90
CA ILE A 132 -0.66 -2.98 -4.51
C ILE A 132 -1.87 -3.03 -5.43
N ILE A 133 -2.96 -2.36 -5.02
CA ILE A 133 -4.24 -2.35 -5.73
C ILE A 133 -4.56 -0.91 -6.14
N GLY A 134 -4.43 -0.60 -7.44
CA GLY A 134 -4.79 0.72 -8.01
C GLY A 134 -3.85 1.87 -7.65
N HIS A 135 -2.87 1.70 -6.77
CA HIS A 135 -1.94 2.76 -6.39
C HIS A 135 -0.79 2.92 -7.41
N SER A 136 -0.40 4.16 -7.70
CA SER A 136 0.65 4.47 -8.68
C SER A 136 2.08 4.23 -8.18
N CYS A 137 2.28 4.17 -6.87
CA CYS A 137 3.59 4.14 -6.22
C CYS A 137 4.49 5.33 -6.64
N GLY A 138 3.90 6.51 -6.79
CA GLY A 138 4.61 7.73 -7.15
C GLY A 138 5.55 8.23 -6.03
N LEU A 139 6.51 9.09 -6.41
CA LEU A 139 7.51 9.62 -5.49
C LEU A 139 6.94 10.55 -4.41
N SER A 140 5.70 11.01 -4.55
CA SER A 140 5.01 11.81 -3.52
C SER A 140 4.82 11.07 -2.20
N ASP A 141 4.90 9.74 -2.22
CA ASP A 141 4.71 8.86 -1.07
C ASP A 141 5.98 8.07 -0.72
N ARG A 142 7.14 8.55 -1.23
CA ARG A 142 8.41 7.82 -1.20
C ARG A 142 8.84 7.46 0.21
N THR A 143 8.83 8.38 1.16
CA THR A 143 9.24 8.14 2.54
C THR A 143 8.51 6.93 3.13
N MET A 144 7.20 6.89 3.00
CA MET A 144 6.37 5.82 3.53
C MET A 144 6.50 4.52 2.73
N LEU A 145 6.45 4.59 1.40
CA LEU A 145 6.55 3.39 0.56
C LEU A 145 7.92 2.73 0.67
N LYS A 146 8.98 3.53 0.83
CA LYS A 146 10.33 3.01 1.09
C LYS A 146 10.38 2.25 2.41
N GLU A 147 9.82 2.83 3.48
CA GLU A 147 9.75 2.19 4.80
C GLU A 147 9.03 0.84 4.73
N ILE A 148 7.89 0.77 4.03
CA ILE A 148 7.12 -0.47 3.86
C ILE A 148 7.90 -1.48 3.01
N PHE A 149 8.42 -1.07 1.85
CA PHE A 149 8.99 -1.99 0.87
C PHE A 149 10.35 -2.55 1.28
N GLU A 150 11.20 -1.72 1.91
CA GLU A 150 12.50 -2.14 2.39
C GLU A 150 12.45 -2.79 3.79
N HIS A 151 11.31 -2.73 4.48
CA HIS A 151 11.16 -3.27 5.83
C HIS A 151 11.60 -4.74 5.90
N GLU A 152 12.35 -5.11 6.94
CA GLU A 152 12.89 -6.46 7.09
C GLU A 152 11.80 -7.56 7.14
N LYS A 153 10.65 -7.24 7.72
CA LYS A 153 9.47 -8.14 7.82
C LYS A 153 8.58 -8.15 6.57
N CYS A 154 8.85 -7.29 5.58
CA CYS A 154 8.15 -7.36 4.30
C CYS A 154 8.70 -8.53 3.48
N ILE A 155 7.93 -9.61 3.38
CA ILE A 155 8.37 -10.85 2.69
C ILE A 155 8.09 -10.82 1.20
N SER A 156 7.04 -10.13 0.74
CA SER A 156 6.72 -10.03 -0.68
C SER A 156 5.86 -8.80 -1.01
N ILE A 157 5.92 -8.38 -2.29
CA ILE A 157 5.15 -7.28 -2.85
C ILE A 157 4.50 -7.77 -4.13
N LYS A 158 3.18 -7.86 -4.15
CA LYS A 158 2.39 -8.25 -5.31
C LYS A 158 1.70 -7.07 -5.95
N ILE A 159 1.79 -7.00 -7.26
CA ILE A 159 1.20 -5.94 -8.08
C ILE A 159 -0.07 -6.47 -8.73
N PHE A 160 -1.21 -5.84 -8.43
CA PHE A 160 -2.42 -5.99 -9.21
C PHE A 160 -2.36 -4.94 -10.33
N TYR A 161 -2.09 -5.40 -11.55
CA TYR A 161 -1.83 -4.52 -12.68
C TYR A 161 -3.10 -4.24 -13.50
N TYR A 162 -3.12 -3.10 -14.16
CA TYR A 162 -4.18 -2.77 -15.11
C TYR A 162 -3.87 -3.38 -16.47
N SER A 163 -4.81 -4.18 -16.99
CA SER A 163 -4.72 -4.74 -18.34
C SER A 163 -5.53 -3.89 -19.30
N LYS A 164 -4.88 -3.32 -20.31
CA LYS A 164 -5.54 -2.55 -21.37
C LYS A 164 -6.03 -3.45 -22.49
N SER A 165 -5.31 -4.56 -22.75
CA SER A 165 -5.63 -5.56 -23.76
C SER A 165 -4.96 -6.89 -23.38
N GLU A 166 -5.15 -7.94 -24.18
CA GLU A 166 -4.47 -9.23 -23.97
C GLU A 166 -2.94 -9.13 -23.99
N THR A 167 -2.39 -8.12 -24.67
CA THR A 167 -0.94 -7.96 -24.85
C THR A 167 -0.37 -6.72 -24.17
N GLU A 168 -1.19 -5.80 -23.66
CA GLU A 168 -0.74 -4.54 -23.06
C GLU A 168 -1.25 -4.39 -21.62
N ASN A 169 -0.30 -4.21 -20.69
CA ASN A 169 -0.59 -3.97 -19.27
C ASN A 169 0.44 -3.02 -18.66
N ASP A 170 0.17 -2.54 -17.45
CA ASP A 170 1.03 -1.58 -16.75
C ASP A 170 1.99 -2.20 -15.72
N PHE A 171 2.09 -3.54 -15.64
CA PHE A 171 2.95 -4.22 -14.67
C PHE A 171 4.40 -3.73 -14.68
N THR A 172 5.00 -3.65 -15.86
CA THR A 172 6.39 -3.20 -16.01
C THR A 172 6.57 -1.75 -15.57
N ASN A 173 5.63 -0.87 -15.93
CA ASN A 173 5.66 0.54 -15.50
C ASN A 173 5.55 0.66 -13.98
N LYS A 174 4.65 -0.10 -13.35
CA LYS A 174 4.53 -0.20 -11.89
C LYS A 174 5.83 -0.67 -11.24
N THR A 175 6.49 -1.65 -11.84
CA THR A 175 7.80 -2.14 -11.36
C THR A 175 8.86 -1.04 -11.41
N TYR A 176 8.86 -0.17 -12.44
CA TYR A 176 9.76 0.99 -12.50
C TYR A 176 9.45 2.00 -11.38
N ASP A 177 8.18 2.29 -11.12
CA ASP A 177 7.80 3.20 -10.05
C ASP A 177 8.22 2.65 -8.68
N ILE A 178 7.92 1.39 -8.41
CA ILE A 178 8.34 0.70 -7.18
C ILE A 178 9.87 0.72 -7.04
N SER A 179 10.61 0.54 -8.14
CA SER A 179 12.07 0.49 -8.09
C SER A 179 12.69 1.78 -7.54
N ARG A 180 12.03 2.92 -7.67
CA ARG A 180 12.51 4.21 -7.18
C ARG A 180 12.49 4.33 -5.66
N HIS A 181 11.75 3.43 -4.99
CA HIS A 181 11.66 3.35 -3.53
C HIS A 181 12.72 2.44 -2.92
N PHE A 182 13.40 1.61 -3.71
CA PHE A 182 14.44 0.72 -3.23
C PHE A 182 15.84 1.31 -3.42
N ALA A 183 16.62 1.37 -2.35
CA ALA A 183 18.06 1.60 -2.44
C ALA A 183 18.76 0.31 -2.93
N ASP A 184 18.43 -0.84 -2.36
CA ASP A 184 18.95 -2.15 -2.77
C ASP A 184 18.04 -2.82 -3.81
N LYS A 185 18.51 -2.89 -5.06
CA LYS A 185 17.81 -3.57 -6.16
C LYS A 185 17.86 -5.11 -6.03
N GLY A 186 18.80 -5.64 -5.26
CA GLY A 186 18.86 -7.06 -4.92
C GLY A 186 17.71 -7.44 -3.99
N LEU A 187 17.46 -6.61 -2.98
CA LEU A 187 16.31 -6.76 -2.08
C LEU A 187 14.98 -6.66 -2.84
N MET A 188 14.85 -5.66 -3.72
CA MET A 188 13.66 -5.52 -4.56
C MET A 188 13.35 -6.81 -5.34
N ARG A 189 14.36 -7.38 -6.03
CA ARG A 189 14.16 -8.62 -6.81
C ARG A 189 13.72 -9.82 -5.98
N LYS A 190 14.07 -9.85 -4.70
CA LYS A 190 13.64 -10.92 -3.79
C LYS A 190 12.19 -10.76 -3.34
N LYS A 191 11.68 -9.52 -3.29
CA LYS A 191 10.35 -9.22 -2.74
C LYS A 191 9.26 -9.09 -3.79
N ILE A 192 9.57 -8.63 -5.01
CA ILE A 192 8.57 -8.48 -6.07
C ILE A 192 8.10 -9.84 -6.56
N VAL A 193 6.79 -10.07 -6.49
CA VAL A 193 6.14 -11.26 -7.04
C VAL A 193 6.25 -11.22 -8.57
N PRO A 194 6.71 -12.29 -9.23
CA PRO A 194 6.84 -12.34 -10.68
C PRO A 194 5.51 -12.09 -11.42
N PHE A 195 5.59 -11.59 -12.65
CA PHE A 195 4.42 -11.33 -13.48
C PHE A 195 3.49 -12.53 -13.63
N GLU A 196 4.06 -13.74 -13.79
CA GLU A 196 3.31 -15.00 -13.94
C GLU A 196 2.41 -15.31 -12.73
N ASN A 197 2.79 -14.81 -11.55
CA ASN A 197 2.06 -14.98 -10.29
C ASN A 197 1.28 -13.71 -9.89
N SER A 198 1.35 -12.66 -10.70
CA SER A 198 0.57 -11.44 -10.55
C SER A 198 -0.73 -11.52 -11.34
N ILE A 199 -1.74 -10.76 -10.96
CA ILE A 199 -3.07 -10.81 -11.57
C ILE A 199 -3.52 -9.42 -12.00
N PRO A 200 -4.29 -9.30 -13.08
CA PRO A 200 -4.88 -8.05 -13.46
C PRO A 200 -5.94 -7.60 -12.44
N LEU A 201 -6.11 -6.29 -12.32
CA LEU A 201 -7.28 -5.72 -11.68
C LEU A 201 -8.54 -6.19 -12.42
N PRO A 202 -9.62 -6.51 -11.69
CA PRO A 202 -10.88 -6.95 -12.29
C PRO A 202 -11.54 -5.84 -13.10
#